data_c06d426f6266a5b671279d7ee86b6333
#
_entry.id   c06d426f6266a5b671279d7ee86b6333
#
_cell.length_a   1.000
_cell.length_b   1.000
_cell.length_c   1.000
_cell.angle_alpha   90.00
_cell.angle_beta   90.00
_cell.angle_gamma   90.00
#
_symmetry.space_group_name_H-M   'P 1'
#
loop_
_entity.id
_entity.type
_entity.pdbx_description
1 polymer ?
#
loop_
_entity_poly.entity_id
_entity_poly.type
_entity_poly.pdbx_seq_one_letter_code
_entity_poly.pdbx_strand_id
1 'polypeptide(L)'
;MTIWLLQLVLVIALCNLCGRLAERLGQCAVVGEIAAGLLLGPSLFGVIAPSFYDLLFGPRTLSAMAQVGEVGLILLMFQIGLHMELSETLRGKRWRIPVAIAACGLIAPAAIGMIVAIVSKDTLASDVPALPYILFCGVALAVSAVPVMARIIDDLALGAMAGARHAMSAAMLTDALGWMLLATIASLSSGPGWAFAHMLVSLLVYLVLCALLVRFVVRPVLARLASTAHATRDRLAVLLCFVIASALATSLIGFHSAFGALAAALFVRRVPGVAKEWRDNVQGFVKLVLMPVFFACAGLHASVGTIDDAASWMWCGVFLVGGFIGKFGGSYLGARGTGLAPHDAMLVSSLMNTRGLMELIVLSIGLQMQILPPKVYTILVVFALVTTALTAPLVRFTLRMQTRAMSQQAA
;
A
#
# COMPACT_ATOMS: atom_id res chain seq x y z
N MET A 1 -7.60 -21.51 22.08
CA MET A 1 -6.19 -21.35 21.65
C MET A 1 -5.91 -21.79 20.22
N THR A 2 -6.69 -22.70 19.63
CA THR A 2 -6.47 -23.24 18.26
C THR A 2 -7.24 -22.54 17.14
N ILE A 3 -8.15 -21.59 17.44
CA ILE A 3 -9.02 -20.92 16.47
C ILE A 3 -8.21 -20.16 15.40
N TRP A 4 -7.11 -19.52 15.77
CA TRP A 4 -6.27 -18.80 14.83
C TRP A 4 -5.61 -19.68 13.76
N LEU A 5 -5.34 -20.98 14.07
CA LEU A 5 -4.86 -21.94 13.08
C LEU A 5 -5.95 -22.28 12.05
N LEU A 6 -7.20 -22.42 12.50
CA LEU A 6 -8.33 -22.64 11.60
C LEU A 6 -8.57 -21.41 10.71
N GLN A 7 -8.45 -20.19 11.28
CA GLN A 7 -8.50 -18.95 10.49
C GLN A 7 -7.42 -18.93 9.41
N LEU A 8 -6.17 -19.27 9.74
CA LEU A 8 -5.06 -19.36 8.78
C LEU A 8 -5.38 -20.31 7.63
N VAL A 9 -5.87 -21.52 7.95
CA VAL A 9 -6.25 -22.52 6.93
C VAL A 9 -7.34 -21.97 6.02
N LEU A 10 -8.41 -21.41 6.59
CA LEU A 10 -9.53 -20.85 5.84
C LEU A 10 -9.09 -19.68 4.96
N VAL A 11 -8.31 -18.75 5.51
CA VAL A 11 -7.84 -17.57 4.79
C VAL A 11 -6.91 -17.99 3.65
N ILE A 12 -5.89 -18.82 3.90
CA ILE A 12 -4.96 -19.26 2.86
C ILE A 12 -5.70 -20.04 1.76
N ALA A 13 -6.61 -20.95 2.12
CA ALA A 13 -7.36 -21.74 1.15
C ALA A 13 -8.27 -20.86 0.28
N LEU A 14 -9.05 -19.97 0.92
CA LEU A 14 -9.98 -19.10 0.22
C LEU A 14 -9.27 -18.05 -0.63
N CYS A 15 -8.17 -17.47 -0.14
CA CYS A 15 -7.35 -16.52 -0.90
C CYS A 15 -6.76 -17.17 -2.14
N ASN A 16 -6.22 -18.39 -2.02
CA ASN A 16 -5.70 -19.11 -3.19
C ASN A 16 -6.81 -19.45 -4.19
N LEU A 17 -8.00 -19.81 -3.71
CA LEU A 17 -9.16 -20.08 -4.58
C LEU A 17 -9.62 -18.82 -5.30
N CYS A 18 -9.87 -17.75 -4.57
CA CYS A 18 -10.31 -16.47 -5.09
C CYS A 18 -9.24 -15.80 -5.97
N GLY A 19 -7.95 -15.93 -5.62
CA GLY A 19 -6.85 -15.45 -6.43
C GLY A 19 -6.82 -16.12 -7.81
N ARG A 20 -6.90 -17.46 -7.85
CA ARG A 20 -7.00 -18.21 -9.14
C ARG A 20 -8.25 -17.86 -9.93
N LEU A 21 -9.39 -17.64 -9.26
CA LEU A 21 -10.61 -17.22 -9.93
C LEU A 21 -10.47 -15.81 -10.50
N ALA A 22 -9.86 -14.87 -9.76
CA ALA A 22 -9.56 -13.53 -10.24
C ALA A 22 -8.64 -13.57 -11.48
N GLU A 23 -7.60 -14.39 -11.48
CA GLU A 23 -6.71 -14.58 -12.64
C GLU A 23 -7.48 -15.10 -13.87
N ARG A 24 -8.39 -16.07 -13.70
CA ARG A 24 -9.26 -16.55 -14.77
C ARG A 24 -10.19 -15.48 -15.34
N LEU A 25 -10.65 -14.56 -14.48
CA LEU A 25 -11.46 -13.41 -14.86
C LEU A 25 -10.64 -12.23 -15.41
N GLY A 26 -9.32 -12.41 -15.59
CA GLY A 26 -8.45 -11.38 -16.11
C GLY A 26 -8.11 -10.30 -15.08
N GLN A 27 -8.19 -10.61 -13.80
CA GLN A 27 -7.73 -9.75 -12.69
C GLN A 27 -6.36 -10.20 -12.19
N CYS A 28 -5.76 -9.43 -11.27
CA CYS A 28 -4.58 -9.88 -10.53
C CYS A 28 -5.00 -10.69 -9.29
N ALA A 29 -4.15 -11.63 -8.85
CA ALA A 29 -4.43 -12.48 -7.70
C ALA A 29 -4.76 -11.67 -6.45
N VAL A 30 -4.10 -10.53 -6.24
CA VAL A 30 -4.33 -9.64 -5.08
C VAL A 30 -5.79 -9.17 -4.95
N VAL A 31 -6.48 -8.95 -6.07
CA VAL A 31 -7.90 -8.55 -6.06
C VAL A 31 -8.75 -9.70 -5.50
N GLY A 32 -8.45 -10.94 -5.90
CA GLY A 32 -9.09 -12.13 -5.35
C GLY A 32 -8.78 -12.36 -3.87
N GLU A 33 -7.56 -12.10 -3.43
CA GLU A 33 -7.13 -12.22 -2.04
C GLU A 33 -7.87 -11.20 -1.14
N ILE A 34 -8.03 -9.95 -1.58
CA ILE A 34 -8.83 -8.93 -0.88
C ILE A 34 -10.32 -9.32 -0.89
N ALA A 35 -10.83 -9.79 -2.03
CA ALA A 35 -12.21 -10.26 -2.13
C ALA A 35 -12.49 -11.44 -1.19
N ALA A 36 -11.55 -12.38 -1.02
CA ALA A 36 -11.65 -13.46 -0.05
C ALA A 36 -11.81 -12.93 1.38
N GLY A 37 -11.04 -11.89 1.74
CA GLY A 37 -11.20 -11.20 3.02
C GLY A 37 -12.58 -10.55 3.19
N LEU A 38 -13.12 -9.91 2.15
CA LEU A 38 -14.48 -9.35 2.16
C LEU A 38 -15.56 -10.44 2.33
N LEU A 39 -15.40 -11.59 1.67
CA LEU A 39 -16.31 -12.72 1.80
C LEU A 39 -16.30 -13.29 3.22
N LEU A 40 -15.13 -13.38 3.87
CA LEU A 40 -14.97 -13.82 5.26
C LEU A 40 -15.29 -12.73 6.28
N GLY A 41 -15.41 -11.48 5.84
CA GLY A 41 -15.62 -10.31 6.66
C GLY A 41 -17.06 -10.10 7.12
N PRO A 42 -17.31 -9.00 7.87
CA PRO A 42 -18.63 -8.65 8.38
C PRO A 42 -19.64 -8.39 7.27
N SER A 43 -19.18 -8.06 6.06
CA SER A 43 -20.03 -7.70 4.93
C SER A 43 -20.81 -8.87 4.33
N LEU A 44 -20.30 -10.09 4.37
CA LEU A 44 -20.98 -11.26 3.83
C LEU A 44 -21.10 -12.37 4.90
N PHE A 45 -19.98 -12.92 5.37
CA PHE A 45 -20.02 -14.03 6.34
C PHE A 45 -20.65 -13.60 7.67
N GLY A 46 -20.37 -12.37 8.13
CA GLY A 46 -21.00 -11.80 9.31
C GLY A 46 -22.52 -11.59 9.18
N VAL A 47 -23.03 -11.37 7.97
CA VAL A 47 -24.48 -11.26 7.72
C VAL A 47 -25.13 -12.65 7.62
N ILE A 48 -24.49 -13.61 6.92
CA ILE A 48 -25.06 -14.96 6.69
C ILE A 48 -25.03 -15.82 7.96
N ALA A 49 -23.92 -15.75 8.71
CA ALA A 49 -23.71 -16.60 9.88
C ALA A 49 -23.02 -15.83 11.03
N PRO A 50 -23.78 -14.91 11.71
CA PRO A 50 -23.20 -14.01 12.71
C PRO A 50 -22.49 -14.75 13.85
N SER A 51 -23.09 -15.80 14.38
CA SER A 51 -22.51 -16.57 15.50
C SER A 51 -21.20 -17.26 15.14
N PHE A 52 -21.07 -17.79 13.91
CA PHE A 52 -19.83 -18.36 13.42
C PHE A 52 -18.79 -17.30 13.10
N TYR A 53 -19.21 -16.15 12.60
CA TYR A 53 -18.31 -15.01 12.36
C TYR A 53 -17.71 -14.53 13.67
N ASP A 54 -18.49 -14.29 14.71
CA ASP A 54 -18.02 -13.85 16.02
C ASP A 54 -17.06 -14.87 16.67
N LEU A 55 -17.32 -16.14 16.47
CA LEU A 55 -16.44 -17.22 16.94
C LEU A 55 -15.10 -17.24 16.22
N LEU A 56 -15.11 -17.11 14.89
CA LEU A 56 -13.92 -17.23 14.05
C LEU A 56 -13.18 -15.90 13.89
N PHE A 57 -13.88 -14.83 13.57
CA PHE A 57 -13.32 -13.52 13.20
C PHE A 57 -13.75 -12.37 14.11
N GLY A 58 -14.25 -12.68 15.31
CA GLY A 58 -14.58 -11.67 16.31
C GLY A 58 -13.34 -10.86 16.76
N PRO A 59 -13.54 -9.70 17.42
CA PRO A 59 -12.45 -8.76 17.75
C PRO A 59 -11.28 -9.37 18.53
N ARG A 60 -11.55 -10.40 19.35
CA ARG A 60 -10.53 -11.08 20.17
C ARG A 60 -9.65 -12.06 19.37
N THR A 61 -10.18 -12.62 18.29
CA THR A 61 -9.49 -13.64 17.47
C THR A 61 -8.80 -13.02 16.27
N LEU A 62 -9.31 -11.89 15.77
CA LEU A 62 -8.77 -11.19 14.61
C LEU A 62 -7.40 -10.56 14.88
N SER A 63 -7.08 -10.22 16.14
CA SER A 63 -5.80 -9.60 16.51
C SER A 63 -4.58 -10.46 16.16
N ALA A 64 -4.66 -11.79 16.34
CA ALA A 64 -3.58 -12.71 15.98
C ALA A 64 -3.34 -12.75 14.46
N MET A 65 -4.41 -12.75 13.66
CA MET A 65 -4.32 -12.70 12.20
C MET A 65 -3.73 -11.38 11.72
N ALA A 66 -4.12 -10.26 12.34
CA ALA A 66 -3.58 -8.94 12.02
C ALA A 66 -2.06 -8.88 12.26
N GLN A 67 -1.56 -9.47 13.35
CA GLN A 67 -0.13 -9.56 13.64
C GLN A 67 0.63 -10.40 12.60
N VAL A 68 0.08 -11.54 12.17
CA VAL A 68 0.67 -12.34 11.08
C VAL A 68 0.67 -11.54 9.78
N GLY A 69 -0.41 -10.84 9.47
CA GLY A 69 -0.50 -9.94 8.32
C GLY A 69 0.54 -8.81 8.37
N GLU A 70 0.78 -8.22 9.53
CA GLU A 70 1.79 -7.18 9.73
C GLU A 70 3.20 -7.70 9.48
N VAL A 71 3.54 -8.90 9.98
CA VAL A 71 4.81 -9.56 9.64
C VAL A 71 4.91 -9.79 8.14
N GLY A 72 3.82 -10.20 7.50
CA GLY A 72 3.74 -10.35 6.04
C GLY A 72 4.03 -9.05 5.31
N LEU A 73 3.46 -7.94 5.75
CA LEU A 73 3.71 -6.61 5.19
C LEU A 73 5.17 -6.18 5.36
N ILE A 74 5.76 -6.37 6.54
CA ILE A 74 7.15 -6.04 6.83
C ILE A 74 8.08 -6.80 5.86
N LEU A 75 7.91 -8.11 5.72
CA LEU A 75 8.75 -8.93 4.84
C LEU A 75 8.51 -8.63 3.35
N LEU A 76 7.28 -8.33 2.97
CA LEU A 76 6.94 -7.87 1.62
C LEU A 76 7.64 -6.55 1.29
N MET A 77 7.58 -5.56 2.20
CA MET A 77 8.21 -4.26 2.00
C MET A 77 9.73 -4.37 1.89
N PHE A 78 10.34 -5.24 2.69
CA PHE A 78 11.74 -5.54 2.56
C PHE A 78 12.06 -6.16 1.19
N GLN A 79 11.28 -7.13 0.74
CA GLN A 79 11.44 -7.75 -0.57
C GLN A 79 11.34 -6.74 -1.71
N ILE A 80 10.33 -5.84 -1.68
CA ILE A 80 10.17 -4.77 -2.66
C ILE A 80 11.41 -3.89 -2.70
N GLY A 81 11.89 -3.44 -1.53
CA GLY A 81 13.05 -2.58 -1.41
C GLY A 81 14.35 -3.21 -1.92
N LEU A 82 14.52 -4.54 -1.78
CA LEU A 82 15.67 -5.27 -2.33
C LEU A 82 15.71 -5.25 -3.86
N HIS A 83 14.54 -5.30 -4.52
CA HIS A 83 14.44 -5.36 -5.98
C HIS A 83 14.36 -3.97 -6.64
N MET A 84 14.28 -2.89 -5.86
CA MET A 84 14.18 -1.54 -6.40
C MET A 84 15.50 -1.02 -6.99
N GLU A 85 15.46 -0.59 -8.24
CA GLU A 85 16.58 0.06 -8.93
C GLU A 85 16.57 1.60 -8.77
N LEU A 86 16.60 2.08 -7.51
CA LEU A 86 16.64 3.53 -7.24
C LEU A 86 17.86 4.22 -7.87
N SER A 87 18.96 3.50 -8.09
CA SER A 87 20.19 4.08 -8.63
C SER A 87 20.01 4.63 -10.04
N GLU A 88 19.20 3.99 -10.88
CA GLU A 88 18.89 4.49 -12.23
C GLU A 88 17.87 5.63 -12.18
N THR A 89 16.88 5.54 -11.30
CA THR A 89 15.81 6.54 -11.15
C THR A 89 16.34 7.85 -10.56
N LEU A 90 17.35 7.80 -9.67
CA LEU A 90 17.94 8.98 -9.03
C LEU A 90 19.17 9.53 -9.78
N ARG A 91 19.61 8.92 -10.87
CA ARG A 91 20.81 9.32 -11.60
C ARG A 91 20.55 10.58 -12.44
N GLY A 92 21.34 11.62 -12.23
CA GLY A 92 21.26 12.88 -12.98
C GLY A 92 19.91 13.62 -12.76
N LYS A 93 19.26 14.07 -13.82
CA LYS A 93 17.97 14.78 -13.76
C LYS A 93 16.73 13.86 -13.69
N ARG A 94 16.89 12.53 -13.72
CA ARG A 94 15.79 11.55 -13.77
C ARG A 94 14.94 11.51 -12.50
N TRP A 95 15.47 11.95 -11.34
CA TRP A 95 14.71 12.06 -10.10
C TRP A 95 13.47 12.98 -10.21
N ARG A 96 13.49 13.91 -11.18
CA ARG A 96 12.37 14.82 -11.44
C ARG A 96 11.10 14.08 -11.87
N ILE A 97 11.26 12.93 -12.56
CA ILE A 97 10.12 12.16 -13.08
C ILE A 97 9.25 11.62 -11.93
N PRO A 98 9.74 10.77 -11.01
CA PRO A 98 8.92 10.27 -9.93
C PRO A 98 8.46 11.38 -8.98
N VAL A 99 9.22 12.45 -8.79
CA VAL A 99 8.81 13.59 -7.95
C VAL A 99 7.66 14.35 -8.59
N ALA A 100 7.70 14.63 -9.90
CA ALA A 100 6.59 15.30 -10.58
C ALA A 100 5.31 14.44 -10.59
N ILE A 101 5.45 13.13 -10.83
CA ILE A 101 4.34 12.18 -10.76
C ILE A 101 3.75 12.14 -9.34
N ALA A 102 4.61 12.08 -8.32
CA ALA A 102 4.19 12.08 -6.93
C ALA A 102 3.48 13.38 -6.54
N ALA A 103 4.05 14.53 -6.91
CA ALA A 103 3.48 15.84 -6.60
C ALA A 103 2.12 16.03 -7.26
N CYS A 104 2.02 15.84 -8.58
CA CYS A 104 0.75 15.99 -9.30
C CYS A 104 -0.27 14.91 -8.88
N GLY A 105 0.20 13.66 -8.70
CA GLY A 105 -0.62 12.54 -8.26
C GLY A 105 -1.01 12.58 -6.76
N LEU A 106 -0.46 13.51 -5.98
CA LEU A 106 -0.89 13.82 -4.62
C LEU A 106 -1.80 15.06 -4.61
N ILE A 107 -1.37 16.16 -5.22
CA ILE A 107 -2.06 17.45 -5.14
C ILE A 107 -3.43 17.40 -5.84
N ALA A 108 -3.52 16.84 -7.04
CA ALA A 108 -4.78 16.83 -7.79
C ALA A 108 -5.88 16.03 -7.09
N PRO A 109 -5.69 14.76 -6.68
CA PRO A 109 -6.73 14.03 -5.95
C PRO A 109 -6.98 14.60 -4.55
N ALA A 110 -5.96 15.17 -3.87
CA ALA A 110 -6.16 15.84 -2.59
C ALA A 110 -7.07 17.06 -2.72
N ALA A 111 -6.84 17.90 -3.73
CA ALA A 111 -7.69 19.08 -3.99
C ALA A 111 -9.14 18.65 -4.29
N ILE A 112 -9.35 17.64 -5.15
CA ILE A 112 -10.68 17.11 -5.44
C ILE A 112 -11.32 16.53 -4.17
N GLY A 113 -10.57 15.74 -3.37
CA GLY A 113 -11.07 15.19 -2.12
C GLY A 113 -11.50 16.26 -1.12
N MET A 114 -10.72 17.34 -1.00
CA MET A 114 -11.08 18.49 -0.17
C MET A 114 -12.34 19.20 -0.69
N ILE A 115 -12.47 19.42 -2.00
CA ILE A 115 -13.66 20.02 -2.60
C ILE A 115 -14.90 19.15 -2.34
N VAL A 116 -14.80 17.84 -2.60
CA VAL A 116 -15.91 16.89 -2.34
C VAL A 116 -16.27 16.89 -0.85
N ALA A 117 -15.27 16.91 0.05
CA ALA A 117 -15.51 16.98 1.47
C ALA A 117 -16.20 18.28 1.91
N ILE A 118 -15.84 19.44 1.34
CA ILE A 118 -16.50 20.72 1.62
C ILE A 118 -17.98 20.64 1.25
N VAL A 119 -18.28 20.15 0.03
CA VAL A 119 -19.66 20.11 -0.47
C VAL A 119 -20.50 19.03 0.23
N SER A 120 -19.91 17.92 0.62
CA SER A 120 -20.60 16.83 1.32
C SER A 120 -20.69 17.00 2.84
N LYS A 121 -20.04 18.02 3.40
CA LYS A 121 -19.89 18.22 4.84
C LYS A 121 -21.23 18.19 5.61
N ASP A 122 -22.20 18.96 5.13
CA ASP A 122 -23.49 19.10 5.82
C ASP A 122 -24.36 17.83 5.72
N THR A 123 -24.13 17.02 4.68
CA THR A 123 -24.91 15.78 4.46
C THR A 123 -24.28 14.54 5.07
N LEU A 124 -22.95 14.45 5.07
CA LEU A 124 -22.24 13.22 5.50
C LEU A 124 -21.52 13.36 6.85
N ALA A 125 -21.20 14.57 7.30
CA ALA A 125 -20.31 14.79 8.42
C ALA A 125 -20.67 16.05 9.25
N SER A 126 -21.98 16.33 9.45
CA SER A 126 -22.50 17.51 10.18
C SER A 126 -21.83 17.69 11.56
N ASP A 127 -21.65 16.58 12.28
CA ASP A 127 -21.21 16.54 13.67
C ASP A 127 -19.69 16.52 13.86
N VAL A 128 -18.91 16.57 12.76
CA VAL A 128 -17.44 16.48 12.79
C VAL A 128 -16.80 17.85 12.53
N PRO A 129 -15.65 18.20 13.16
CA PRO A 129 -14.92 19.42 12.85
C PRO A 129 -14.55 19.52 11.38
N ALA A 130 -14.84 20.66 10.73
CA ALA A 130 -14.72 20.80 9.28
C ALA A 130 -13.28 20.62 8.77
N LEU A 131 -12.29 21.31 9.37
CA LEU A 131 -10.92 21.33 8.88
C LEU A 131 -10.26 19.94 8.90
N PRO A 132 -10.27 19.17 10.01
CA PRO A 132 -9.73 17.81 10.01
C PRO A 132 -10.41 16.88 9.00
N TYR A 133 -11.73 16.94 8.89
CA TYR A 133 -12.51 16.14 7.92
C TYR A 133 -12.12 16.43 6.48
N ILE A 134 -12.05 17.71 6.09
CA ILE A 134 -11.71 18.15 4.74
C ILE A 134 -10.29 17.70 4.38
N LEU A 135 -9.32 17.94 5.26
CA LEU A 135 -7.93 17.54 5.05
C LEU A 135 -7.80 16.03 4.97
N PHE A 136 -8.51 15.30 5.83
CA PHE A 136 -8.48 13.85 5.86
C PHE A 136 -9.02 13.23 4.56
N CYS A 137 -10.16 13.69 4.07
CA CYS A 137 -10.72 13.24 2.79
C CYS A 137 -9.77 13.55 1.62
N GLY A 138 -9.10 14.71 1.65
CA GLY A 138 -8.06 15.04 0.69
C GLY A 138 -6.91 14.03 0.69
N VAL A 139 -6.38 13.71 1.86
CA VAL A 139 -5.29 12.73 2.01
C VAL A 139 -5.76 11.33 1.62
N ALA A 140 -6.94 10.91 2.04
CA ALA A 140 -7.52 9.61 1.71
C ALA A 140 -7.61 9.40 0.18
N LEU A 141 -8.03 10.41 -0.59
CA LEU A 141 -8.06 10.30 -2.05
C LEU A 141 -6.67 10.38 -2.69
N ALA A 142 -5.66 10.86 -2.00
CA ALA A 142 -4.34 11.11 -2.56
C ALA A 142 -3.34 9.97 -2.37
N VAL A 143 -3.44 9.19 -1.29
CA VAL A 143 -2.51 8.09 -0.98
C VAL A 143 -2.62 6.96 -1.99
N SER A 144 -1.50 6.27 -2.31
CA SER A 144 -1.43 5.06 -3.15
C SER A 144 -0.90 3.89 -2.31
N ALA A 145 -1.27 2.66 -2.65
CA ALA A 145 -0.80 1.48 -1.92
C ALA A 145 0.40 0.83 -2.62
N VAL A 146 1.60 1.10 -2.16
CA VAL A 146 2.85 0.49 -2.66
C VAL A 146 2.79 -1.05 -2.66
N PRO A 147 2.32 -1.74 -1.58
CA PRO A 147 2.29 -3.20 -1.57
C PRO A 147 1.42 -3.82 -2.68
N VAL A 148 0.25 -3.22 -2.90
CA VAL A 148 -0.69 -3.69 -3.94
C VAL A 148 -0.13 -3.42 -5.33
N MET A 149 0.44 -2.23 -5.54
CA MET A 149 1.10 -1.89 -6.81
C MET A 149 2.24 -2.86 -7.13
N ALA A 150 3.08 -3.16 -6.15
CA ALA A 150 4.18 -4.11 -6.30
C ALA A 150 3.67 -5.50 -6.71
N ARG A 151 2.60 -5.96 -6.07
CA ARG A 151 1.98 -7.24 -6.40
C ARG A 151 1.43 -7.26 -7.83
N ILE A 152 0.74 -6.19 -8.26
CA ILE A 152 0.23 -6.06 -9.63
C ILE A 152 1.38 -6.03 -10.65
N ILE A 153 2.47 -5.32 -10.35
CA ILE A 153 3.66 -5.28 -11.20
C ILE A 153 4.30 -6.68 -11.33
N ASP A 154 4.37 -7.43 -10.24
CA ASP A 154 4.88 -8.80 -10.21
C ASP A 154 3.96 -9.75 -11.00
N ASP A 155 2.65 -9.72 -10.74
CA ASP A 155 1.66 -10.60 -11.37
C ASP A 155 1.56 -10.38 -12.89
N LEU A 156 1.80 -9.14 -13.35
CA LEU A 156 1.79 -8.77 -14.77
C LEU A 156 3.19 -8.73 -15.41
N ALA A 157 4.24 -9.12 -14.67
CA ALA A 157 5.65 -9.13 -15.10
C ALA A 157 6.14 -7.77 -15.66
N LEU A 158 5.72 -6.65 -15.06
CA LEU A 158 6.01 -5.29 -15.54
C LEU A 158 7.31 -4.71 -15.00
N GLY A 159 8.06 -5.42 -14.15
CA GLY A 159 9.24 -4.91 -13.44
C GLY A 159 10.34 -4.32 -14.34
N ALA A 160 10.48 -4.81 -15.57
CA ALA A 160 11.44 -4.29 -16.55
C ALA A 160 10.98 -2.97 -17.22
N MET A 161 9.70 -2.60 -17.14
CA MET A 161 9.17 -1.41 -17.81
C MET A 161 9.54 -0.13 -17.07
N ALA A 162 10.00 0.89 -17.79
CA ALA A 162 10.38 2.19 -17.22
C ALA A 162 9.20 2.86 -16.50
N GLY A 163 8.00 2.82 -17.09
CA GLY A 163 6.77 3.36 -16.50
C GLY A 163 6.46 2.72 -15.16
N ALA A 164 6.58 1.39 -15.02
CA ALA A 164 6.34 0.69 -13.75
C ALA A 164 7.36 1.08 -12.66
N ARG A 165 8.63 1.23 -13.02
CA ARG A 165 9.68 1.69 -12.08
C ARG A 165 9.44 3.13 -11.60
N HIS A 166 9.03 4.02 -12.51
CA HIS A 166 8.67 5.40 -12.15
C HIS A 166 7.43 5.47 -11.28
N ALA A 167 6.39 4.68 -11.60
CA ALA A 167 5.17 4.58 -10.79
C ALA A 167 5.49 4.09 -9.37
N MET A 168 6.29 3.03 -9.23
CA MET A 168 6.71 2.50 -7.93
C MET A 168 7.48 3.53 -7.11
N SER A 169 8.45 4.23 -7.72
CA SER A 169 9.22 5.28 -7.03
C SER A 169 8.33 6.46 -6.61
N ALA A 170 7.38 6.86 -7.46
CA ALA A 170 6.42 7.92 -7.15
C ALA A 170 5.45 7.49 -6.03
N ALA A 171 4.97 6.25 -6.08
CA ALA A 171 4.08 5.71 -5.04
C ALA A 171 4.73 5.70 -3.65
N MET A 172 6.02 5.35 -3.57
CA MET A 172 6.75 5.40 -2.30
C MET A 172 6.86 6.81 -1.74
N LEU A 173 7.08 7.81 -2.62
CA LEU A 173 7.08 9.20 -2.20
C LEU A 173 5.71 9.64 -1.71
N THR A 174 4.63 9.31 -2.45
CA THR A 174 3.27 9.67 -2.04
C THR A 174 2.83 8.94 -0.77
N ASP A 175 3.30 7.72 -0.54
CA ASP A 175 3.03 6.94 0.67
C ASP A 175 3.70 7.59 1.89
N ALA A 176 5.00 7.92 1.79
CA ALA A 176 5.71 8.63 2.85
C ALA A 176 5.08 9.99 3.16
N LEU A 177 4.74 10.78 2.13
CA LEU A 177 4.06 12.07 2.29
C LEU A 177 2.66 11.92 2.90
N GLY A 178 1.92 10.87 2.51
CA GLY A 178 0.60 10.57 3.07
C GLY A 178 0.65 10.33 4.58
N TRP A 179 1.63 9.58 5.06
CA TRP A 179 1.85 9.39 6.51
C TRP A 179 2.22 10.67 7.23
N MET A 180 3.06 11.52 6.63
CA MET A 180 3.40 12.81 7.20
C MET A 180 2.18 13.74 7.29
N LEU A 181 1.34 13.77 6.24
CA LEU A 181 0.10 14.54 6.24
C LEU A 181 -0.89 14.01 7.27
N LEU A 182 -1.04 12.69 7.38
CA LEU A 182 -1.90 12.07 8.39
C LEU A 182 -1.45 12.45 9.82
N ALA A 183 -0.15 12.37 10.10
CA ALA A 183 0.39 12.79 11.40
C ALA A 183 0.15 14.27 11.68
N THR A 184 0.22 15.11 10.64
CA THR A 184 -0.11 16.55 10.76
C THR A 184 -1.59 16.73 11.11
N ILE A 185 -2.51 16.01 10.44
CA ILE A 185 -3.95 16.08 10.72
C ILE A 185 -4.24 15.58 12.14
N ALA A 186 -3.61 14.48 12.54
CA ALA A 186 -3.72 13.96 13.91
C ALA A 186 -3.24 14.96 14.95
N SER A 187 -2.12 15.63 14.69
CA SER A 187 -1.59 16.71 15.57
C SER A 187 -2.52 17.93 15.66
N LEU A 188 -3.15 18.32 14.55
CA LEU A 188 -4.14 19.40 14.54
C LEU A 188 -5.41 19.08 15.35
N SER A 189 -5.72 17.79 15.44
CA SER A 189 -6.93 17.33 16.15
C SER A 189 -6.71 17.10 17.64
N SER A 190 -5.49 16.77 18.09
CA SER A 190 -5.26 16.26 19.45
C SER A 190 -3.95 16.70 20.11
N GLY A 191 -3.11 17.56 19.50
CA GLY A 191 -1.80 17.85 20.05
C GLY A 191 -1.16 19.19 19.68
N PRO A 192 -0.06 19.56 20.37
CA PRO A 192 0.68 20.78 20.07
C PRO A 192 1.39 20.66 18.69
N GLY A 193 1.39 21.74 17.90
CA GLY A 193 1.90 21.77 16.52
C GLY A 193 3.39 21.40 16.30
N TRP A 194 4.19 21.20 17.35
CA TRP A 194 5.58 20.73 17.27
C TRP A 194 5.71 19.20 17.06
N ALA A 195 4.63 18.43 17.20
CA ALA A 195 4.66 16.97 17.03
C ALA A 195 5.10 16.56 15.62
N PHE A 196 4.71 17.31 14.59
CA PHE A 196 5.13 17.08 13.20
C PHE A 196 6.65 17.28 13.01
N ALA A 197 7.21 18.37 13.55
CA ALA A 197 8.65 18.63 13.45
C ALA A 197 9.47 17.55 14.16
N HIS A 198 9.03 17.13 15.34
CA HIS A 198 9.64 16.04 16.09
C HIS A 198 9.64 14.73 15.30
N MET A 199 8.51 14.37 14.69
CA MET A 199 8.38 13.18 13.86
C MET A 199 9.32 13.21 12.65
N LEU A 200 9.41 14.35 11.95
CA LEU A 200 10.32 14.51 10.81
C LEU A 200 11.79 14.37 11.23
N VAL A 201 12.19 15.03 12.30
CA VAL A 201 13.55 14.94 12.86
C VAL A 201 13.86 13.49 13.25
N SER A 202 12.96 12.83 13.96
CA SER A 202 13.13 11.43 14.36
C SER A 202 13.28 10.49 13.16
N LEU A 203 12.52 10.72 12.08
CA LEU A 203 12.69 9.95 10.83
C LEU A 203 14.06 10.18 10.19
N LEU A 204 14.53 11.42 10.12
CA LEU A 204 15.85 11.73 9.57
C LEU A 204 16.97 11.10 10.42
N VAL A 205 16.88 11.21 11.74
CA VAL A 205 17.80 10.56 12.68
C VAL A 205 17.81 9.06 12.49
N TYR A 206 16.63 8.44 12.40
CA TYR A 206 16.51 7.00 12.12
C TYR A 206 17.19 6.62 10.80
N LEU A 207 16.95 7.34 9.70
CA LEU A 207 17.55 7.03 8.40
C LEU A 207 19.09 7.11 8.45
N VAL A 208 19.64 8.12 9.14
CA VAL A 208 21.09 8.26 9.34
C VAL A 208 21.64 7.10 10.18
N LEU A 209 21.01 6.78 11.31
CA LEU A 209 21.41 5.67 12.17
C LEU A 209 21.32 4.32 11.45
N CYS A 210 20.26 4.10 10.67
CA CYS A 210 20.09 2.90 9.85
C CYS A 210 21.21 2.78 8.81
N ALA A 211 21.55 3.86 8.11
CA ALA A 211 22.65 3.89 7.15
C ALA A 211 24.01 3.58 7.79
N LEU A 212 24.29 4.18 8.96
CA LEU A 212 25.51 3.93 9.75
C LEU A 212 25.58 2.47 10.22
N LEU A 213 24.45 1.96 10.78
CA LEU A 213 24.37 0.58 11.24
C LEU A 213 24.62 -0.42 10.10
N VAL A 214 24.03 -0.16 8.92
CA VAL A 214 24.27 -1.01 7.74
C VAL A 214 25.72 -0.92 7.32
N ARG A 215 26.31 0.27 7.28
CA ARG A 215 27.70 0.47 6.84
C ARG A 215 28.72 -0.18 7.76
N PHE A 216 28.58 0.01 9.08
CA PHE A 216 29.58 -0.36 10.07
C PHE A 216 29.35 -1.72 10.75
N VAL A 217 28.11 -2.22 10.77
CA VAL A 217 27.77 -3.47 11.46
C VAL A 217 27.21 -4.50 10.48
N VAL A 218 26.08 -4.23 9.81
CA VAL A 218 25.36 -5.26 9.03
C VAL A 218 26.22 -5.76 7.86
N ARG A 219 26.81 -4.85 7.07
CA ARG A 219 27.66 -5.22 5.92
C ARG A 219 28.87 -6.06 6.33
N PRO A 220 29.71 -5.64 7.30
CA PRO A 220 30.87 -6.44 7.69
C PRO A 220 30.47 -7.79 8.32
N VAL A 221 29.38 -7.85 9.09
CA VAL A 221 28.85 -9.12 9.64
C VAL A 221 28.44 -10.05 8.50
N LEU A 222 27.62 -9.56 7.55
CA LEU A 222 27.20 -10.37 6.40
C LEU A 222 28.39 -10.83 5.52
N ALA A 223 29.43 -9.99 5.38
CA ALA A 223 30.63 -10.38 4.65
C ALA A 223 31.43 -11.48 5.38
N ARG A 224 31.58 -11.39 6.70
CA ARG A 224 32.25 -12.43 7.51
C ARG A 224 31.47 -13.76 7.49
N LEU A 225 30.14 -13.70 7.57
CA LEU A 225 29.31 -14.89 7.52
C LEU A 225 29.30 -15.58 6.14
N ALA A 226 29.69 -14.90 5.08
CA ALA A 226 29.75 -15.48 3.74
C ALA A 226 30.77 -16.63 3.61
N SER A 227 31.74 -16.75 4.53
CA SER A 227 32.75 -17.80 4.57
C SER A 227 32.44 -18.93 5.54
N THR A 228 31.30 -18.92 6.24
CA THR A 228 30.92 -19.97 7.20
C THR A 228 30.28 -21.18 6.52
N ALA A 229 30.30 -22.34 7.17
CA ALA A 229 29.70 -23.58 6.66
C ALA A 229 28.18 -23.46 6.46
N HIS A 230 27.51 -22.56 7.21
CA HIS A 230 26.08 -22.29 7.14
C HIS A 230 25.78 -20.86 6.68
N ALA A 231 26.59 -20.33 5.77
CA ALA A 231 26.57 -18.94 5.33
C ALA A 231 25.16 -18.39 5.03
N THR A 232 24.37 -19.09 4.23
CA THR A 232 23.01 -18.65 3.83
C THR A 232 22.08 -18.54 5.03
N ARG A 233 22.07 -19.55 5.93
CA ARG A 233 21.21 -19.55 7.13
C ARG A 233 21.56 -18.41 8.07
N ASP A 234 22.84 -18.24 8.36
CA ASP A 234 23.32 -17.24 9.32
C ASP A 234 23.09 -15.82 8.79
N ARG A 235 23.33 -15.59 7.50
CA ARG A 235 23.08 -14.30 6.84
C ARG A 235 21.60 -13.97 6.82
N LEU A 236 20.71 -14.92 6.51
CA LEU A 236 19.26 -14.70 6.54
C LEU A 236 18.76 -14.41 7.96
N ALA A 237 19.30 -15.08 8.99
CA ALA A 237 18.96 -14.80 10.38
C ALA A 237 19.31 -13.35 10.76
N VAL A 238 20.52 -12.88 10.42
CA VAL A 238 20.94 -11.50 10.66
C VAL A 238 20.05 -10.51 9.89
N LEU A 239 19.71 -10.81 8.63
CA LEU A 239 18.83 -9.97 7.83
C LEU A 239 17.42 -9.87 8.42
N LEU A 240 16.83 -11.00 8.83
CA LEU A 240 15.51 -11.03 9.47
C LEU A 240 15.49 -10.22 10.77
N CYS A 241 16.48 -10.41 11.64
CA CYS A 241 16.62 -9.62 12.86
C CYS A 241 16.76 -8.12 12.55
N PHE A 242 17.57 -7.75 11.57
CA PHE A 242 17.77 -6.37 11.16
C PHE A 242 16.47 -5.74 10.62
N VAL A 243 15.74 -6.46 9.77
CA VAL A 243 14.46 -5.98 9.19
C VAL A 243 13.42 -5.75 10.28
N ILE A 244 13.24 -6.73 11.20
CA ILE A 244 12.27 -6.63 12.29
C ILE A 244 12.67 -5.49 13.25
N ALA A 245 13.94 -5.36 13.61
CA ALA A 245 14.43 -4.25 14.44
C ALA A 245 14.22 -2.89 13.78
N SER A 246 14.43 -2.80 12.48
CA SER A 246 14.20 -1.59 11.67
C SER A 246 12.71 -1.23 11.61
N ALA A 247 11.83 -2.22 11.43
CA ALA A 247 10.38 -2.05 11.47
C ALA A 247 9.90 -1.57 12.85
N LEU A 248 10.42 -2.17 13.94
CA LEU A 248 10.14 -1.75 15.30
C LEU A 248 10.59 -0.31 15.55
N ALA A 249 11.79 0.08 15.12
CA ALA A 249 12.32 1.43 15.29
C ALA A 249 11.42 2.49 14.66
N THR A 250 10.92 2.26 13.42
CA THR A 250 9.99 3.19 12.78
C THR A 250 8.62 3.23 13.47
N SER A 251 8.12 2.10 13.95
CA SER A 251 6.87 2.04 14.72
C SER A 251 6.96 2.86 16.01
N LEU A 252 8.08 2.80 16.72
CA LEU A 252 8.30 3.56 17.97
C LEU A 252 8.36 5.09 17.76
N ILE A 253 8.77 5.55 16.59
CA ILE A 253 8.79 6.99 16.26
C ILE A 253 7.50 7.49 15.61
N GLY A 254 6.45 6.64 15.54
CA GLY A 254 5.13 6.99 15.03
C GLY A 254 4.93 6.79 13.53
N PHE A 255 5.90 6.16 12.83
CA PHE A 255 5.71 5.68 11.46
C PHE A 255 5.26 4.22 11.43
N HIS A 256 4.62 3.82 10.34
CA HIS A 256 4.27 2.42 10.15
C HIS A 256 5.52 1.54 9.98
N SER A 257 5.51 0.34 10.59
CA SER A 257 6.59 -0.67 10.57
C SER A 257 7.11 -1.00 9.16
N ALA A 258 6.24 -0.95 8.16
CA ALA A 258 6.55 -1.17 6.75
C ALA A 258 7.65 -0.25 6.20
N PHE A 259 7.72 1.02 6.66
CA PHE A 259 8.76 1.97 6.24
C PHE A 259 10.14 1.58 6.73
N GLY A 260 10.22 1.05 7.96
CA GLY A 260 11.47 0.54 8.51
C GLY A 260 12.03 -0.62 7.68
N ALA A 261 11.17 -1.56 7.33
CA ALA A 261 11.55 -2.69 6.48
C ALA A 261 12.02 -2.25 5.09
N LEU A 262 11.31 -1.30 4.49
CA LEU A 262 11.67 -0.72 3.19
C LEU A 262 13.02 0.01 3.26
N ALA A 263 13.24 0.86 4.26
CA ALA A 263 14.50 1.57 4.47
C ALA A 263 15.67 0.59 4.68
N ALA A 264 15.47 -0.42 5.52
CA ALA A 264 16.45 -1.49 5.73
C ALA A 264 16.86 -2.14 4.41
N ALA A 265 15.90 -2.51 3.57
CA ALA A 265 16.14 -3.11 2.26
C ALA A 265 16.95 -2.17 1.34
N LEU A 266 16.58 -0.90 1.26
CA LEU A 266 17.26 0.08 0.42
C LEU A 266 18.74 0.27 0.79
N PHE A 267 19.09 0.17 2.06
CA PHE A 267 20.47 0.26 2.51
C PHE A 267 21.25 -1.05 2.32
N VAL A 268 20.60 -2.22 2.49
CA VAL A 268 21.25 -3.54 2.40
C VAL A 268 21.32 -4.09 0.97
N ARG A 269 20.45 -3.67 0.05
CA ARG A 269 20.35 -4.20 -1.32
C ARG A 269 21.65 -4.25 -2.11
N ARG A 270 22.61 -3.36 -1.78
CA ARG A 270 23.94 -3.30 -2.42
C ARG A 270 24.91 -4.34 -1.86
N VAL A 271 24.54 -5.10 -0.84
CA VAL A 271 25.39 -6.18 -0.30
C VAL A 271 25.28 -7.38 -1.22
N PRO A 272 26.42 -7.89 -1.76
CA PRO A 272 26.39 -9.01 -2.69
C PRO A 272 25.71 -10.26 -2.10
N GLY A 273 24.87 -10.90 -2.91
CA GLY A 273 24.20 -12.14 -2.56
C GLY A 273 22.87 -11.98 -1.81
N VAL A 274 22.63 -10.88 -1.08
CA VAL A 274 21.46 -10.69 -0.23
C VAL A 274 20.16 -10.83 -0.99
N ALA A 275 20.00 -10.15 -2.12
CA ALA A 275 18.75 -10.21 -2.90
C ALA A 275 18.49 -11.61 -3.47
N LYS A 276 19.55 -12.34 -3.87
CA LYS A 276 19.44 -13.72 -4.35
C LYS A 276 19.06 -14.68 -3.22
N GLU A 277 19.78 -14.63 -2.09
CA GLU A 277 19.52 -15.47 -0.94
C GLU A 277 18.09 -15.29 -0.40
N TRP A 278 17.61 -14.04 -0.35
CA TRP A 278 16.24 -13.73 0.03
C TRP A 278 15.23 -14.34 -0.95
N ARG A 279 15.44 -14.17 -2.24
CA ARG A 279 14.58 -14.72 -3.29
C ARG A 279 14.47 -16.24 -3.20
N ASP A 280 15.61 -16.91 -3.04
CA ASP A 280 15.67 -18.37 -3.11
C ASP A 280 15.09 -19.03 -1.85
N ASN A 281 15.11 -18.36 -0.68
CA ASN A 281 14.75 -18.99 0.59
C ASN A 281 13.53 -18.40 1.29
N VAL A 282 13.19 -17.11 1.09
CA VAL A 282 12.14 -16.40 1.86
C VAL A 282 10.96 -15.99 1.00
N GLN A 283 11.23 -15.52 -0.23
CA GLN A 283 10.21 -14.97 -1.11
C GLN A 283 9.03 -15.91 -1.37
N GLY A 284 9.30 -17.21 -1.52
CA GLY A 284 8.26 -18.22 -1.75
C GLY A 284 7.26 -18.29 -0.59
N PHE A 285 7.76 -18.31 0.65
CA PHE A 285 6.92 -18.32 1.84
C PHE A 285 6.11 -17.02 2.00
N VAL A 286 6.76 -15.88 1.78
CA VAL A 286 6.07 -14.58 1.83
C VAL A 286 4.93 -14.55 0.82
N LYS A 287 5.16 -14.96 -0.44
CA LYS A 287 4.14 -14.94 -1.51
C LYS A 287 3.00 -15.93 -1.27
N LEU A 288 3.30 -17.13 -0.75
CA LEU A 288 2.32 -18.20 -0.63
C LEU A 288 1.45 -18.08 0.63
N VAL A 289 2.03 -17.61 1.73
CA VAL A 289 1.37 -17.63 3.05
C VAL A 289 1.09 -16.21 3.56
N LEU A 290 2.12 -15.38 3.66
CA LEU A 290 2.00 -14.11 4.38
C LEU A 290 1.25 -13.04 3.60
N MET A 291 1.46 -12.96 2.27
CA MET A 291 0.76 -11.99 1.43
C MET A 291 -0.75 -12.25 1.36
N PRO A 292 -1.24 -13.49 1.11
CA PRO A 292 -2.67 -13.77 1.17
C PRO A 292 -3.31 -13.40 2.51
N VAL A 293 -2.64 -13.72 3.63
CA VAL A 293 -3.11 -13.35 4.97
C VAL A 293 -3.19 -11.83 5.13
N PHE A 294 -2.15 -11.12 4.70
CA PHE A 294 -2.12 -9.66 4.74
C PHE A 294 -3.27 -9.03 3.92
N PHE A 295 -3.46 -9.47 2.67
CA PHE A 295 -4.52 -8.93 1.82
C PHE A 295 -5.93 -9.33 2.26
N ALA A 296 -6.10 -10.53 2.81
CA ALA A 296 -7.36 -10.93 3.42
C ALA A 296 -7.71 -10.09 4.65
N CYS A 297 -6.72 -9.77 5.51
CA CYS A 297 -6.95 -8.86 6.63
C CYS A 297 -7.48 -7.49 6.18
N ALA A 298 -7.05 -6.98 5.03
CA ALA A 298 -7.62 -5.76 4.45
C ALA A 298 -9.12 -5.89 4.20
N GLY A 299 -9.53 -7.00 3.57
CA GLY A 299 -10.94 -7.30 3.29
C GLY A 299 -11.76 -7.57 4.56
N LEU A 300 -11.18 -8.28 5.55
CA LEU A 300 -11.85 -8.59 6.82
C LEU A 300 -12.25 -7.35 7.63
N HIS A 301 -11.51 -6.25 7.52
CA HIS A 301 -11.83 -5.00 8.20
C HIS A 301 -12.84 -4.13 7.43
N ALA A 302 -13.18 -4.48 6.20
CA ALA A 302 -14.08 -3.71 5.36
C ALA A 302 -15.54 -4.08 5.64
N SER A 303 -16.35 -3.12 6.10
CA SER A 303 -17.80 -3.27 6.30
C SER A 303 -18.55 -2.40 5.31
N VAL A 304 -19.32 -3.00 4.39
CA VAL A 304 -20.08 -2.29 3.35
C VAL A 304 -21.52 -1.98 3.78
N GLY A 305 -21.96 -2.53 4.91
CA GLY A 305 -23.37 -2.48 5.35
C GLY A 305 -23.90 -1.14 5.88
N THR A 306 -23.10 -0.07 5.90
CA THR A 306 -23.50 1.24 6.47
C THR A 306 -24.03 2.24 5.43
N ILE A 307 -24.02 1.89 4.13
CA ILE A 307 -24.58 2.73 3.06
C ILE A 307 -26.03 2.29 2.83
N ASP A 308 -26.96 2.97 3.45
CA ASP A 308 -28.38 2.59 3.54
C ASP A 308 -29.31 3.52 2.75
N ASP A 309 -28.85 4.68 2.29
CA ASP A 309 -29.62 5.70 1.60
C ASP A 309 -29.07 6.09 0.22
N ALA A 310 -29.96 6.55 -0.67
CA ALA A 310 -29.60 6.96 -2.03
C ALA A 310 -28.60 8.13 -2.08
N ALA A 311 -28.65 9.04 -1.10
CA ALA A 311 -27.74 10.16 -1.01
C ALA A 311 -26.30 9.67 -0.72
N SER A 312 -26.14 8.69 0.18
CA SER A 312 -24.81 8.09 0.46
C SER A 312 -24.24 7.35 -0.76
N TRP A 313 -25.07 6.67 -1.55
CA TRP A 313 -24.64 6.06 -2.81
C TRP A 313 -24.23 7.10 -3.87
N MET A 314 -24.96 8.22 -3.95
CA MET A 314 -24.60 9.33 -4.82
C MET A 314 -23.21 9.88 -4.43
N TRP A 315 -22.97 10.14 -3.14
CA TRP A 315 -21.68 10.60 -2.65
C TRP A 315 -20.57 9.57 -2.85
N CYS A 316 -20.87 8.28 -2.71
CA CYS A 316 -19.93 7.21 -3.04
C CYS A 316 -19.48 7.31 -4.52
N GLY A 317 -20.42 7.52 -5.44
CA GLY A 317 -20.12 7.77 -6.85
C GLY A 317 -19.27 9.02 -7.07
N VAL A 318 -19.55 10.13 -6.38
CA VAL A 318 -18.79 11.38 -6.47
C VAL A 318 -17.35 11.20 -5.96
N PHE A 319 -17.15 10.56 -4.81
CA PHE A 319 -15.82 10.24 -4.30
C PHE A 319 -15.06 9.30 -5.22
N LEU A 320 -15.74 8.28 -5.78
CA LEU A 320 -15.14 7.32 -6.71
C LEU A 320 -14.66 8.00 -7.99
N VAL A 321 -15.54 8.73 -8.67
CA VAL A 321 -15.23 9.39 -9.93
C VAL A 321 -14.20 10.50 -9.73
N GLY A 322 -14.41 11.35 -8.73
CA GLY A 322 -13.50 12.45 -8.41
C GLY A 322 -12.11 11.97 -8.02
N GLY A 323 -12.03 10.96 -7.13
CA GLY A 323 -10.75 10.38 -6.71
C GLY A 323 -10.02 9.67 -7.85
N PHE A 324 -10.76 8.92 -8.69
CA PHE A 324 -10.19 8.27 -9.88
C PHE A 324 -9.65 9.29 -10.88
N ILE A 325 -10.45 10.29 -11.28
CA ILE A 325 -10.04 11.34 -12.24
C ILE A 325 -8.86 12.13 -11.68
N GLY A 326 -8.92 12.52 -10.40
CA GLY A 326 -7.84 13.26 -9.75
C GLY A 326 -6.53 12.51 -9.73
N LYS A 327 -6.58 11.23 -9.35
CA LYS A 327 -5.38 10.39 -9.24
C LYS A 327 -4.81 10.04 -10.61
N PHE A 328 -5.65 9.54 -11.51
CA PHE A 328 -5.25 9.18 -12.87
C PHE A 328 -4.77 10.41 -13.64
N GLY A 329 -5.57 11.49 -13.67
CA GLY A 329 -5.25 12.72 -14.37
C GLY A 329 -4.01 13.42 -13.81
N GLY A 330 -3.91 13.57 -12.49
CA GLY A 330 -2.75 14.18 -11.85
C GLY A 330 -1.47 13.41 -12.14
N SER A 331 -1.48 12.09 -12.00
CA SER A 331 -0.31 11.25 -12.30
C SER A 331 0.06 11.29 -13.79
N TYR A 332 -0.95 11.33 -14.69
CA TYR A 332 -0.72 11.47 -16.13
C TYR A 332 -0.08 12.81 -16.48
N LEU A 333 -0.60 13.90 -15.96
CA LEU A 333 -0.05 15.23 -16.19
C LEU A 333 1.36 15.36 -15.64
N GLY A 334 1.62 14.82 -14.44
CA GLY A 334 2.96 14.79 -13.86
C GLY A 334 3.94 14.00 -14.72
N ALA A 335 3.55 12.83 -15.22
CA ALA A 335 4.37 12.01 -16.11
C ALA A 335 4.63 12.70 -17.46
N ARG A 336 3.59 13.25 -18.10
CA ARG A 336 3.69 13.96 -19.38
C ARG A 336 4.52 15.24 -19.27
N GLY A 337 4.36 15.98 -18.18
CA GLY A 337 5.12 17.21 -17.91
C GLY A 337 6.64 16.98 -17.79
N THR A 338 7.05 15.75 -17.50
CA THR A 338 8.48 15.38 -17.50
C THR A 338 8.98 14.79 -18.82
N GLY A 339 8.13 14.74 -19.86
CA GLY A 339 8.49 14.24 -21.18
C GLY A 339 8.33 12.74 -21.39
N LEU A 340 7.69 12.01 -20.47
CA LEU A 340 7.39 10.59 -20.72
C LEU A 340 6.46 10.42 -21.93
N ALA A 341 6.65 9.35 -22.68
CA ALA A 341 5.77 8.99 -23.77
C ALA A 341 4.32 8.77 -23.28
N PRO A 342 3.30 9.02 -24.12
CA PRO A 342 1.89 8.92 -23.71
C PRO A 342 1.52 7.56 -23.12
N HIS A 343 2.05 6.47 -23.70
CA HIS A 343 1.80 5.11 -23.23
C HIS A 343 2.43 4.83 -21.86
N ASP A 344 3.66 5.30 -21.62
CA ASP A 344 4.30 5.18 -20.31
C ASP A 344 3.58 6.00 -19.24
N ALA A 345 3.13 7.22 -19.61
CA ALA A 345 2.33 8.06 -18.72
C ALA A 345 0.99 7.41 -18.37
N MET A 346 0.35 6.74 -19.33
CA MET A 346 -0.87 5.97 -19.11
C MET A 346 -0.65 4.77 -18.17
N LEU A 347 0.45 4.03 -18.38
CA LEU A 347 0.84 2.94 -17.50
C LEU A 347 1.08 3.42 -16.07
N VAL A 348 1.85 4.51 -15.91
CA VAL A 348 2.09 5.17 -14.62
C VAL A 348 0.77 5.53 -13.95
N SER A 349 -0.13 6.21 -14.66
CA SER A 349 -1.40 6.67 -14.11
C SER A 349 -2.32 5.53 -13.69
N SER A 350 -2.35 4.46 -14.49
CA SER A 350 -3.09 3.24 -14.15
C SER A 350 -2.56 2.60 -12.87
N LEU A 351 -1.23 2.46 -12.74
CA LEU A 351 -0.60 1.90 -11.55
C LEU A 351 -0.75 2.80 -10.32
N MET A 352 -0.67 4.13 -10.46
CA MET A 352 -0.84 5.06 -9.35
C MET A 352 -2.25 5.06 -8.74
N ASN A 353 -3.23 4.48 -9.42
CA ASN A 353 -4.60 4.32 -8.92
C ASN A 353 -4.79 3.13 -7.96
N THR A 354 -3.72 2.37 -7.70
CA THR A 354 -3.78 1.26 -6.73
C THR A 354 -4.02 1.77 -5.32
N ARG A 355 -4.95 1.13 -4.64
CA ARG A 355 -5.33 1.37 -3.25
C ARG A 355 -5.18 0.07 -2.46
N GLY A 356 -5.22 0.12 -1.14
CA GLY A 356 -5.14 -1.13 -0.36
C GLY A 356 -5.09 -0.93 1.14
N LEU A 357 -4.51 -1.91 1.84
CA LEU A 357 -4.56 -1.98 3.30
C LEU A 357 -4.00 -0.72 3.98
N MET A 358 -2.95 -0.10 3.43
CA MET A 358 -2.39 1.14 4.00
C MET A 358 -3.44 2.24 4.07
N GLU A 359 -4.26 2.38 3.02
CA GLU A 359 -5.38 3.31 3.01
C GLU A 359 -6.43 2.91 4.04
N LEU A 360 -6.77 1.62 4.15
CA LEU A 360 -7.73 1.14 5.15
C LEU A 360 -7.26 1.37 6.59
N ILE A 361 -5.95 1.25 6.85
CA ILE A 361 -5.37 1.62 8.15
C ILE A 361 -5.54 3.13 8.40
N VAL A 362 -5.21 3.96 7.42
CA VAL A 362 -5.42 5.42 7.50
C VAL A 362 -6.89 5.72 7.79
N LEU A 363 -7.82 5.11 7.05
CA LEU A 363 -9.26 5.29 7.26
C LEU A 363 -9.72 4.84 8.65
N SER A 364 -9.17 3.71 9.16
CA SER A 364 -9.48 3.21 10.51
C SER A 364 -8.99 4.17 11.59
N ILE A 365 -7.83 4.79 11.41
CA ILE A 365 -7.32 5.84 12.30
C ILE A 365 -8.27 7.04 12.30
N GLY A 366 -8.71 7.49 11.11
CA GLY A 366 -9.66 8.60 10.98
C GLY A 366 -10.99 8.33 11.68
N LEU A 367 -11.48 7.08 11.61
CA LEU A 367 -12.67 6.64 12.32
C LEU A 367 -12.46 6.63 13.85
N GLN A 368 -11.34 6.07 14.33
CA GLN A 368 -11.02 6.04 15.76
C GLN A 368 -10.82 7.44 16.37
N MET A 369 -10.26 8.36 15.61
CA MET A 369 -10.10 9.77 16.01
C MET A 369 -11.40 10.58 15.89
N GLN A 370 -12.52 9.97 15.48
CA GLN A 370 -13.79 10.64 15.23
C GLN A 370 -13.71 11.79 14.21
N ILE A 371 -12.74 11.74 13.31
CA ILE A 371 -12.58 12.66 12.17
C ILE A 371 -13.46 12.21 11.00
N LEU A 372 -13.64 10.89 10.85
CA LEU A 372 -14.49 10.28 9.81
C LEU A 372 -15.77 9.70 10.44
N PRO A 373 -16.96 10.10 9.97
CA PRO A 373 -18.19 9.36 10.25
C PRO A 373 -18.16 7.95 9.66
N PRO A 374 -18.85 6.96 10.26
CA PRO A 374 -18.91 5.58 9.75
C PRO A 374 -19.37 5.46 8.30
N LYS A 375 -20.32 6.31 7.85
CA LYS A 375 -20.78 6.35 6.45
C LYS A 375 -19.66 6.76 5.49
N VAL A 376 -18.88 7.80 5.82
CA VAL A 376 -17.76 8.27 4.99
C VAL A 376 -16.64 7.25 4.98
N TYR A 377 -16.35 6.61 6.12
CA TYR A 377 -15.40 5.51 6.18
C TYR A 377 -15.76 4.41 5.17
N THR A 378 -17.02 3.97 5.16
CA THR A 378 -17.48 2.92 4.23
C THR A 378 -17.39 3.39 2.77
N ILE A 379 -17.78 4.62 2.45
CA ILE A 379 -17.65 5.21 1.10
C ILE A 379 -16.20 5.15 0.63
N LEU A 380 -15.25 5.55 1.46
CA LEU A 380 -13.82 5.54 1.12
C LEU A 380 -13.24 4.12 1.02
N VAL A 381 -13.75 3.17 1.82
CA VAL A 381 -13.41 1.73 1.68
C VAL A 381 -13.89 1.20 0.33
N VAL A 382 -15.13 1.46 -0.06
CA VAL A 382 -15.67 1.06 -1.37
C VAL A 382 -14.84 1.69 -2.50
N PHE A 383 -14.53 2.99 -2.37
CA PHE A 383 -13.65 3.69 -3.31
C PHE A 383 -12.29 2.98 -3.47
N ALA A 384 -11.62 2.63 -2.37
CA ALA A 384 -10.33 1.95 -2.39
C ALA A 384 -10.40 0.58 -3.11
N LEU A 385 -11.44 -0.19 -2.82
CA LEU A 385 -11.63 -1.52 -3.41
C LEU A 385 -11.93 -1.45 -4.91
N VAL A 386 -12.85 -0.57 -5.32
CA VAL A 386 -13.24 -0.41 -6.73
C VAL A 386 -12.07 0.10 -7.56
N THR A 387 -11.35 1.13 -7.10
CA THR A 387 -10.20 1.68 -7.86
C THR A 387 -9.09 0.65 -8.00
N THR A 388 -8.84 -0.17 -6.98
CA THR A 388 -7.87 -1.26 -7.04
C THR A 388 -8.29 -2.34 -8.03
N ALA A 389 -9.56 -2.74 -8.02
CA ALA A 389 -10.10 -3.70 -8.98
C ALA A 389 -10.00 -3.17 -10.42
N LEU A 390 -10.17 -1.87 -10.65
CA LEU A 390 -10.03 -1.24 -11.96
C LEU A 390 -8.58 -1.15 -12.46
N THR A 391 -7.58 -1.18 -11.57
CA THR A 391 -6.17 -0.99 -11.95
C THR A 391 -5.68 -2.05 -12.93
N ALA A 392 -5.90 -3.34 -12.67
CA ALA A 392 -5.41 -4.41 -13.54
C ALA A 392 -6.01 -4.37 -14.96
N PRO A 393 -7.32 -4.19 -15.14
CA PRO A 393 -7.92 -3.95 -16.46
C PRO A 393 -7.33 -2.74 -17.21
N LEU A 394 -7.13 -1.62 -16.51
CA LEU A 394 -6.56 -0.42 -17.08
C LEU A 394 -5.12 -0.63 -17.56
N VAL A 395 -4.30 -1.28 -16.75
CA VAL A 395 -2.91 -1.63 -17.10
C VAL A 395 -2.90 -2.52 -18.34
N ARG A 396 -3.73 -3.58 -18.39
CA ARG A 396 -3.81 -4.46 -19.54
C ARG A 396 -4.30 -3.73 -20.80
N PHE A 397 -5.26 -2.83 -20.65
CA PHE A 397 -5.71 -1.99 -21.75
C PHE A 397 -4.58 -1.13 -22.32
N THR A 398 -3.80 -0.48 -21.43
CA THR A 398 -2.64 0.32 -21.82
C THR A 398 -1.60 -0.50 -22.57
N LEU A 399 -1.29 -1.71 -22.07
CA LEU A 399 -0.34 -2.62 -22.74
C LEU A 399 -0.80 -3.04 -24.12
N ARG A 400 -2.10 -3.35 -24.30
CA ARG A 400 -2.67 -3.69 -25.62
C ARG A 400 -2.59 -2.53 -26.59
N MET A 401 -2.83 -1.29 -26.14
CA MET A 401 -2.67 -0.10 -26.99
C MET A 401 -1.21 0.09 -27.43
N GLN A 402 -0.25 -0.15 -26.53
CA GLN A 402 1.17 -0.06 -26.84
C GLN A 402 1.58 -1.09 -27.91
N THR A 403 1.17 -2.35 -27.77
CA THR A 403 1.46 -3.41 -28.74
C THR A 403 0.90 -3.06 -30.13
N ARG A 404 -0.34 -2.55 -30.20
CA ARG A 404 -0.95 -2.13 -31.47
C ARG A 404 -0.22 -0.96 -32.12
N ALA A 405 0.20 0.05 -31.35
CA ALA A 405 0.96 1.18 -31.86
C ALA A 405 2.31 0.75 -32.45
N MET A 406 3.01 -0.17 -31.78
CA MET A 406 4.29 -0.73 -32.28
C MET A 406 4.12 -1.54 -33.56
N SER A 407 3.05 -2.34 -33.67
CA SER A 407 2.75 -3.12 -34.89
C SER A 407 2.39 -2.24 -36.09
N GLN A 408 1.76 -1.08 -35.86
CA GLN A 408 1.44 -0.12 -36.91
C GLN A 408 2.66 0.71 -37.38
N GLN A 409 3.68 0.86 -36.56
CA GLN A 409 4.93 1.53 -36.94
C GLN A 409 5.92 0.56 -37.65
N ALA A 410 5.73 -0.74 -37.51
CA ALA A 410 6.55 -1.77 -38.14
C ALA A 410 5.98 -2.27 -39.47
N ALA A 411 4.73 -1.90 -39.80
CA ALA A 411 4.07 -2.16 -41.08
C ALA A 411 4.13 -0.91 -41.97
#